data_f624314f7a26a051d1a3fb2ba18e3393
#
_entry.id   f624314f7a26a051d1a3fb2ba18e3393
#
_cell.length_a   1.000
_cell.length_b   1.000
_cell.length_c   1.000
_cell.angle_alpha   90.00
_cell.angle_beta   90.00
_cell.angle_gamma   90.00
#
_symmetry.space_group_name_H-M   'P 1'
#
loop_
_entity.id
_entity.type
_entity.pdbx_description
1 polymer ?
#
loop_
_entity_poly.entity_id
_entity_poly.type
_entity_poly.pdbx_seq_one_letter_code
_entity_poly.pdbx_strand_id
1 'polypeptide(L)'
;MEITADVKNFEMTNTVTVATNELLNGIDTDKLNTAKDLKNAVDQMTDAMRQLTDGSSKLYAGLTTLLQKSDELVAGIDKLAAGAAALKDGTGTVDAGTAKLLTGLTTLCDNNATLNGGAKKVFETLLASADEQIAAKGLTVDKLTIDGYEKTLTALISTPNATQTAELVGIANTVLEQKLAAAGVPQAQYDAVKYMLYQRIAVQQKTQEVAMQEVVVLLKQASAGTPAAMQEVGAAMQAAATENGKKAINGLLLAMAKETLAPTIKDAIASLDEYNTFYTGLAAYTAGVAEAKDGATALKSGTAQLAAGANTLYDGVLQLKNGAPALVDGVSALKDGSATLSDGLARFNKEGVQKLSDAVNGDLAGLYTRLKATVDVSKHYKSFSGITDQMDGQVKFIYRTADISVK
;
A
#
# COMPACT_ATOMS: atom_id res chain seq x y z
N MET A 1 -19.90 12.27 -35.38
CA MET A 1 -20.09 13.04 -34.16
C MET A 1 -19.95 12.04 -33.04
N GLU A 2 -18.79 12.06 -32.37
CA GLU A 2 -18.51 11.16 -31.24
C GLU A 2 -18.91 11.92 -29.98
N ILE A 3 -19.82 11.36 -29.19
CA ILE A 3 -20.21 11.92 -27.90
C ILE A 3 -19.69 10.97 -26.86
N THR A 4 -18.53 11.31 -26.25
CA THR A 4 -18.04 10.66 -25.06
C THR A 4 -18.64 11.36 -23.84
N ALA A 5 -19.41 10.65 -23.04
CA ALA A 5 -19.92 11.16 -21.78
C ALA A 5 -19.43 10.26 -20.65
N ASP A 6 -18.80 10.87 -19.63
CA ASP A 6 -18.63 10.22 -18.34
C ASP A 6 -20.02 10.04 -17.72
N VAL A 7 -20.47 8.77 -17.65
CA VAL A 7 -21.85 8.43 -17.35
C VAL A 7 -22.06 8.41 -15.83
N LYS A 8 -22.33 9.55 -15.25
CA LYS A 8 -23.01 9.58 -13.94
C LYS A 8 -24.50 9.88 -14.04
N ASN A 9 -24.99 10.40 -15.14
CA ASN A 9 -26.39 10.60 -15.44
C ASN A 9 -26.52 10.74 -16.96
N PHE A 10 -26.74 9.66 -17.68
CA PHE A 10 -27.01 9.74 -19.11
C PHE A 10 -28.51 10.00 -19.32
N GLU A 11 -28.86 11.21 -19.74
CA GLU A 11 -30.19 11.53 -20.24
C GLU A 11 -30.08 11.70 -21.75
N MET A 12 -30.71 10.80 -22.49
CA MET A 12 -30.94 11.00 -23.91
C MET A 12 -32.35 11.53 -24.08
N THR A 13 -32.46 12.82 -24.35
CA THR A 13 -33.74 13.43 -24.75
C THR A 13 -34.14 12.91 -26.11
N ASN A 14 -35.41 12.71 -26.23
CA ASN A 14 -36.15 12.16 -27.36
C ASN A 14 -35.75 12.68 -28.75
N THR A 15 -35.62 11.77 -29.70
CA THR A 15 -35.62 12.10 -31.12
C THR A 15 -37.06 12.31 -31.59
N VAL A 16 -37.30 13.44 -32.23
CA VAL A 16 -38.62 13.81 -32.76
C VAL A 16 -38.61 13.60 -34.27
N THR A 17 -39.37 12.64 -34.76
CA THR A 17 -39.67 12.49 -36.18
C THR A 17 -41.07 13.07 -36.43
N VAL A 18 -41.16 14.10 -37.24
CA VAL A 18 -42.43 14.72 -37.58
C VAL A 18 -42.87 14.22 -38.96
N ALA A 19 -43.95 13.45 -39.01
CA ALA A 19 -44.64 13.12 -40.25
C ALA A 19 -45.80 14.11 -40.41
N THR A 20 -45.79 14.82 -41.50
CA THR A 20 -46.85 15.82 -41.81
C THR A 20 -47.46 15.54 -43.15
N ASN A 21 -48.78 15.78 -43.29
CA ASN A 21 -49.48 15.79 -44.55
C ASN A 21 -49.41 17.18 -45.21
N GLU A 22 -48.62 18.11 -44.70
CA GLU A 22 -48.53 19.51 -45.19
C GLU A 22 -48.00 19.58 -46.60
N LEU A 23 -47.45 18.50 -47.17
CA LEU A 23 -46.98 18.46 -48.56
C LEU A 23 -48.02 18.84 -49.57
N LEU A 24 -49.26 18.42 -49.33
CA LEU A 24 -50.41 18.75 -50.24
C LEU A 24 -51.19 19.98 -49.76
N ASN A 25 -51.07 20.40 -48.53
CA ASN A 25 -51.70 21.55 -47.94
C ASN A 25 -51.20 22.89 -48.53
N GLY A 26 -49.95 22.90 -49.03
CA GLY A 26 -49.36 24.07 -49.71
C GLY A 26 -49.84 24.29 -51.15
N ILE A 27 -50.56 23.31 -51.68
CA ILE A 27 -51.13 23.45 -53.04
C ILE A 27 -52.37 24.27 -52.94
N ASP A 28 -52.30 25.48 -53.47
CA ASP A 28 -53.44 26.40 -53.57
C ASP A 28 -54.29 26.03 -54.80
N THR A 29 -55.35 25.24 -54.53
CA THR A 29 -56.28 24.79 -55.59
C THR A 29 -57.13 25.93 -56.25
N ASP A 30 -57.26 27.07 -55.57
CA ASP A 30 -58.01 28.20 -56.04
C ASP A 30 -57.24 29.03 -57.07
N LYS A 31 -55.91 28.83 -57.14
CA LYS A 31 -55.03 29.45 -58.15
C LYS A 31 -54.83 28.64 -59.41
N LEU A 32 -55.38 27.43 -59.50
CA LEU A 32 -55.32 26.56 -60.70
C LEU A 32 -56.32 26.95 -61.76
N ASN A 33 -56.24 28.17 -62.20
CA ASN A 33 -57.23 28.68 -63.23
C ASN A 33 -56.93 28.23 -64.68
N THR A 34 -55.76 27.61 -64.90
CA THR A 34 -55.30 27.18 -66.22
C THR A 34 -54.68 25.78 -66.20
N ALA A 35 -54.71 25.09 -67.33
CA ALA A 35 -54.05 23.79 -67.50
C ALA A 35 -52.54 23.82 -67.20
N LYS A 36 -51.90 24.99 -67.31
CA LYS A 36 -50.50 25.21 -67.00
C LYS A 36 -50.24 25.22 -65.50
N ASP A 37 -51.17 25.86 -64.75
CA ASP A 37 -50.99 25.89 -63.24
C ASP A 37 -51.22 24.52 -62.67
N LEU A 38 -52.11 23.71 -63.22
CA LEU A 38 -52.35 22.33 -62.85
C LEU A 38 -51.13 21.46 -63.13
N LYS A 39 -50.53 21.59 -64.30
CA LYS A 39 -49.31 20.88 -64.64
C LYS A 39 -48.16 21.24 -63.68
N ASN A 40 -47.97 22.53 -63.43
CA ASN A 40 -46.92 22.98 -62.48
C ASN A 40 -47.12 22.41 -61.06
N ALA A 41 -48.38 22.34 -60.60
CA ALA A 41 -48.71 21.77 -59.30
C ALA A 41 -48.41 20.26 -59.22
N VAL A 42 -48.67 19.52 -60.29
CA VAL A 42 -48.38 18.08 -60.38
C VAL A 42 -46.88 17.82 -60.47
N ASP A 43 -46.15 18.64 -61.24
CA ASP A 43 -44.71 18.54 -61.30
C ASP A 43 -44.05 18.79 -59.89
N GLN A 44 -44.54 19.85 -59.20
CA GLN A 44 -44.11 20.13 -57.81
C GLN A 44 -44.42 18.96 -56.86
N MET A 45 -45.60 18.35 -56.98
CA MET A 45 -45.97 17.18 -56.18
C MET A 45 -45.09 15.97 -56.49
N THR A 46 -44.77 15.75 -57.77
CA THR A 46 -43.85 14.68 -58.17
C THR A 46 -42.42 14.88 -57.59
N ASP A 47 -41.95 16.13 -57.68
CA ASP A 47 -40.65 16.47 -57.11
C ASP A 47 -40.62 16.32 -55.59
N ALA A 48 -41.65 16.74 -54.90
CA ALA A 48 -41.80 16.58 -53.47
C ALA A 48 -41.87 15.09 -53.04
N MET A 49 -42.60 14.27 -53.80
CA MET A 49 -42.66 12.82 -53.56
C MET A 49 -41.30 12.14 -53.75
N ARG A 50 -40.55 12.57 -54.78
CA ARG A 50 -39.20 12.07 -54.98
C ARG A 50 -38.31 12.40 -53.77
N GLN A 51 -38.33 13.67 -53.31
CA GLN A 51 -37.59 14.10 -52.13
C GLN A 51 -37.97 13.31 -50.87
N LEU A 52 -39.28 13.07 -50.69
CA LEU A 52 -39.77 12.31 -49.53
C LEU A 52 -39.37 10.84 -49.60
N THR A 53 -39.40 10.22 -50.77
CA THR A 53 -38.95 8.84 -50.99
C THR A 53 -37.46 8.71 -50.76
N ASP A 54 -36.65 9.67 -51.26
CA ASP A 54 -35.21 9.71 -51.02
C ASP A 54 -34.88 9.92 -49.53
N GLY A 55 -35.62 10.80 -48.86
CA GLY A 55 -35.51 11.02 -47.41
C GLY A 55 -35.79 9.77 -46.58
N SER A 56 -36.88 9.07 -46.95
CA SER A 56 -37.27 7.80 -46.30
C SER A 56 -36.19 6.70 -46.50
N SER A 57 -35.66 6.62 -47.73
CA SER A 57 -34.57 5.67 -48.03
C SER A 57 -33.30 5.96 -47.20
N LYS A 58 -32.93 7.25 -47.06
CA LYS A 58 -31.82 7.67 -46.21
C LYS A 58 -32.06 7.36 -44.74
N LEU A 59 -33.31 7.56 -44.27
CA LEU A 59 -33.68 7.22 -42.89
C LEU A 59 -33.50 5.71 -42.63
N TYR A 60 -34.01 4.87 -43.54
CA TYR A 60 -33.84 3.41 -43.44
C TYR A 60 -32.36 2.98 -43.42
N ALA A 61 -31.53 3.56 -44.29
CA ALA A 61 -30.11 3.30 -44.34
C ALA A 61 -29.40 3.73 -43.03
N GLY A 62 -29.76 4.90 -42.49
CA GLY A 62 -29.27 5.41 -41.23
C GLY A 62 -29.63 4.51 -40.05
N LEU A 63 -30.87 4.04 -39.98
CA LEU A 63 -31.35 3.10 -38.96
C LEU A 63 -30.69 1.73 -39.07
N THR A 64 -30.37 1.27 -40.27
CA THR A 64 -29.61 0.03 -40.48
C THR A 64 -28.20 0.16 -39.93
N THR A 65 -27.56 1.30 -40.17
CA THR A 65 -26.24 1.58 -39.59
C THR A 65 -26.30 1.70 -38.07
N LEU A 66 -27.33 2.34 -37.53
CA LEU A 66 -27.53 2.49 -36.09
C LEU A 66 -27.72 1.12 -35.42
N LEU A 67 -28.48 0.20 -36.05
CA LEU A 67 -28.69 -1.15 -35.55
C LEU A 67 -27.35 -1.90 -35.45
N GLN A 68 -26.53 -1.84 -36.51
CA GLN A 68 -25.20 -2.46 -36.48
C GLN A 68 -24.33 -1.88 -35.35
N LYS A 69 -24.36 -0.57 -35.12
CA LYS A 69 -23.61 0.07 -34.01
C LYS A 69 -24.16 -0.30 -32.64
N SER A 70 -25.45 -0.52 -32.54
CA SER A 70 -26.08 -1.01 -31.31
C SER A 70 -25.63 -2.45 -30.99
N ASP A 71 -25.52 -3.32 -32.00
CA ASP A 71 -25.00 -4.68 -31.84
C ASP A 71 -23.50 -4.66 -31.41
N GLU A 72 -22.71 -3.78 -32.03
CA GLU A 72 -21.31 -3.58 -31.62
C GLU A 72 -21.22 -3.09 -30.15
N LEU A 73 -22.13 -2.21 -29.73
CA LEU A 73 -22.21 -1.74 -28.33
C LEU A 73 -22.56 -2.88 -27.39
N VAL A 74 -23.53 -3.74 -27.72
CA VAL A 74 -23.88 -4.92 -26.91
C VAL A 74 -22.67 -5.85 -26.76
N ALA A 75 -21.97 -6.12 -27.86
CA ALA A 75 -20.75 -6.94 -27.81
C ALA A 75 -19.63 -6.29 -26.96
N GLY A 76 -19.54 -4.95 -26.97
CA GLY A 76 -18.62 -4.20 -26.10
C GLY A 76 -19.00 -4.33 -24.62
N ILE A 77 -20.29 -4.22 -24.30
CA ILE A 77 -20.83 -4.41 -22.95
C ILE A 77 -20.57 -5.84 -22.44
N ASP A 78 -20.71 -6.86 -23.29
CA ASP A 78 -20.41 -8.23 -22.92
C ASP A 78 -18.94 -8.43 -22.53
N LYS A 79 -18.02 -7.83 -23.29
CA LYS A 79 -16.58 -7.84 -22.96
C LYS A 79 -16.31 -7.09 -21.66
N LEU A 80 -16.97 -5.97 -21.43
CA LEU A 80 -16.86 -5.20 -20.20
C LEU A 80 -17.38 -6.01 -19.00
N ALA A 81 -18.48 -6.75 -19.16
CA ALA A 81 -19.05 -7.61 -18.13
C ALA A 81 -18.07 -8.75 -17.75
N ALA A 82 -17.44 -9.37 -18.76
CA ALA A 82 -16.42 -10.39 -18.53
C ALA A 82 -15.20 -9.81 -17.81
N GLY A 83 -14.74 -8.61 -18.19
CA GLY A 83 -13.64 -7.90 -17.53
C GLY A 83 -13.97 -7.52 -16.07
N ALA A 84 -15.18 -7.03 -15.82
CA ALA A 84 -15.65 -6.69 -14.48
C ALA A 84 -15.78 -7.94 -13.59
N ALA A 85 -16.22 -9.08 -14.13
CA ALA A 85 -16.26 -10.35 -13.43
C ALA A 85 -14.84 -10.80 -13.03
N ALA A 86 -13.89 -10.78 -13.97
CA ALA A 86 -12.49 -11.13 -13.69
C ALA A 86 -11.86 -10.21 -12.64
N LEU A 87 -12.17 -8.89 -12.68
CA LEU A 87 -11.72 -7.95 -11.65
C LEU A 87 -12.30 -8.29 -10.28
N LYS A 88 -13.60 -8.57 -10.19
CA LYS A 88 -14.27 -8.99 -8.96
C LYS A 88 -13.60 -10.23 -8.36
N ASP A 89 -13.38 -11.27 -9.17
CA ASP A 89 -12.77 -12.51 -8.72
C ASP A 89 -11.30 -12.31 -8.30
N GLY A 90 -10.55 -11.51 -9.07
CA GLY A 90 -9.17 -11.13 -8.76
C GLY A 90 -9.06 -10.37 -7.45
N THR A 91 -9.91 -9.37 -7.23
CA THR A 91 -9.93 -8.60 -5.98
C THR A 91 -10.33 -9.44 -4.78
N GLY A 92 -11.27 -10.37 -4.95
CA GLY A 92 -11.65 -11.35 -3.92
C GLY A 92 -10.47 -12.27 -3.54
N THR A 93 -9.69 -12.69 -4.52
CA THR A 93 -8.48 -13.51 -4.29
C THR A 93 -7.42 -12.73 -3.51
N VAL A 94 -7.18 -11.47 -3.89
CA VAL A 94 -6.22 -10.58 -3.18
C VAL A 94 -6.69 -10.34 -1.76
N ASP A 95 -7.97 -10.07 -1.54
CA ASP A 95 -8.54 -9.85 -0.22
C ASP A 95 -8.40 -11.09 0.69
N ALA A 96 -8.64 -12.28 0.17
CA ALA A 96 -8.42 -13.54 0.89
C ALA A 96 -6.92 -13.78 1.19
N GLY A 97 -6.03 -13.42 0.25
CA GLY A 97 -4.58 -13.51 0.44
C GLY A 97 -4.08 -12.58 1.55
N THR A 98 -4.55 -11.33 1.56
CA THR A 98 -4.20 -10.37 2.62
C THR A 98 -4.76 -10.77 3.99
N ALA A 99 -5.93 -11.40 4.05
CA ALA A 99 -6.46 -11.96 5.29
C ALA A 99 -5.56 -13.06 5.87
N LYS A 100 -5.03 -13.95 5.02
CA LYS A 100 -4.06 -15.00 5.43
C LYS A 100 -2.75 -14.39 5.92
N LEU A 101 -2.23 -13.38 5.21
CA LEU A 101 -1.02 -12.66 5.61
C LEU A 101 -1.21 -12.01 6.99
N LEU A 102 -2.32 -11.31 7.20
CA LEU A 102 -2.63 -10.68 8.49
C LEU A 102 -2.72 -11.72 9.61
N THR A 103 -3.34 -12.86 9.36
CA THR A 103 -3.42 -13.97 10.34
C THR A 103 -2.02 -14.47 10.70
N GLY A 104 -1.15 -14.70 9.70
CA GLY A 104 0.24 -15.13 9.93
C GLY A 104 1.05 -14.13 10.75
N LEU A 105 0.97 -12.84 10.39
CA LEU A 105 1.65 -11.77 11.13
C LEU A 105 1.09 -11.59 12.56
N THR A 106 -0.21 -11.79 12.75
CA THR A 106 -0.81 -11.77 14.08
C THR A 106 -0.24 -12.89 14.95
N THR A 107 -0.16 -14.11 14.42
CA THR A 107 0.45 -15.25 15.14
C THR A 107 1.93 -14.98 15.50
N LEU A 108 2.70 -14.35 14.59
CA LEU A 108 4.07 -13.95 14.87
C LEU A 108 4.13 -12.90 16.00
N CYS A 109 3.26 -11.88 15.95
CA CYS A 109 3.19 -10.85 17.01
C CYS A 109 2.81 -11.43 18.37
N ASP A 110 1.88 -12.38 18.41
CA ASP A 110 1.46 -13.02 19.65
C ASP A 110 2.63 -13.76 20.34
N ASN A 111 3.59 -14.28 19.56
CA ASN A 111 4.79 -14.92 20.07
C ASN A 111 5.90 -13.93 20.46
N ASN A 112 5.88 -12.68 19.99
CA ASN A 112 6.93 -11.69 20.23
C ASN A 112 7.13 -11.40 21.72
N ALA A 113 6.07 -11.31 22.52
CA ALA A 113 6.15 -11.06 23.95
C ALA A 113 6.86 -12.20 24.68
N THR A 114 6.54 -13.44 24.33
CA THR A 114 7.16 -14.64 24.89
C THR A 114 8.65 -14.70 24.51
N LEU A 115 8.96 -14.40 23.25
CA LEU A 115 10.33 -14.42 22.73
C LEU A 115 11.20 -13.36 23.39
N ASN A 116 10.74 -12.10 23.43
CA ASN A 116 11.44 -11.01 24.10
C ASN A 116 11.56 -11.23 25.60
N GLY A 117 10.51 -11.74 26.26
CA GLY A 117 10.52 -12.08 27.67
C GLY A 117 11.53 -13.20 27.99
N GLY A 118 11.60 -14.21 27.11
CA GLY A 118 12.59 -15.28 27.20
C GLY A 118 14.04 -14.77 27.06
N ALA A 119 14.28 -13.95 26.02
CA ALA A 119 15.60 -13.34 25.82
C ALA A 119 16.03 -12.45 27.01
N LYS A 120 15.10 -11.63 27.52
CA LYS A 120 15.33 -10.81 28.71
C LYS A 120 15.73 -11.67 29.92
N LYS A 121 14.97 -12.74 30.17
CA LYS A 121 15.26 -13.64 31.30
C LYS A 121 16.62 -14.31 31.16
N VAL A 122 17.03 -14.73 29.97
CA VAL A 122 18.36 -15.28 29.72
C VAL A 122 19.41 -14.22 30.01
N PHE A 123 19.22 -12.98 29.55
CA PHE A 123 20.19 -11.92 29.84
C PHE A 123 20.29 -11.62 31.34
N GLU A 124 19.16 -11.51 32.03
CA GLU A 124 19.17 -11.33 33.50
C GLU A 124 19.87 -12.49 34.23
N THR A 125 19.74 -13.72 33.71
CA THR A 125 20.48 -14.89 34.29
C THR A 125 21.99 -14.79 34.03
N LEU A 126 22.41 -14.36 32.84
CA LEU A 126 23.82 -14.13 32.54
C LEU A 126 24.43 -13.04 33.42
N LEU A 127 23.69 -11.93 33.62
CA LEU A 127 24.11 -10.85 34.53
C LEU A 127 24.22 -11.34 35.97
N ALA A 128 23.25 -12.12 36.44
CA ALA A 128 23.32 -12.72 37.78
C ALA A 128 24.51 -13.69 37.95
N SER A 129 24.79 -14.48 36.91
CA SER A 129 25.98 -15.35 36.92
C SER A 129 27.29 -14.55 36.95
N ALA A 130 27.35 -13.42 36.24
CA ALA A 130 28.50 -12.52 36.32
C ALA A 130 28.63 -11.89 37.70
N ASP A 131 27.54 -11.45 38.33
CA ASP A 131 27.55 -10.97 39.74
C ASP A 131 28.09 -12.04 40.70
N GLU A 132 27.64 -13.29 40.58
CA GLU A 132 28.11 -14.41 41.40
C GLU A 132 29.61 -14.69 41.20
N GLN A 133 30.08 -14.64 39.95
CA GLN A 133 31.48 -14.85 39.63
C GLN A 133 32.36 -13.74 40.20
N ILE A 134 31.94 -12.49 40.18
CA ILE A 134 32.63 -11.35 40.78
C ILE A 134 32.66 -11.49 42.30
N ALA A 135 31.51 -11.82 42.91
CA ALA A 135 31.42 -12.05 44.34
C ALA A 135 32.30 -13.23 44.79
N ALA A 136 32.39 -14.31 44.02
CA ALA A 136 33.29 -15.45 44.28
C ALA A 136 34.77 -15.07 44.25
N LYS A 137 35.11 -13.96 43.56
CA LYS A 137 36.48 -13.38 43.63
C LYS A 137 36.70 -12.48 44.83
N GLY A 138 35.70 -12.30 45.69
CA GLY A 138 35.78 -11.43 46.87
C GLY A 138 35.58 -9.96 46.56
N LEU A 139 34.91 -9.64 45.47
CA LEU A 139 34.60 -8.27 45.02
C LEU A 139 33.15 -7.96 45.17
N THR A 140 32.83 -6.76 45.60
CA THR A 140 31.47 -6.24 45.71
C THR A 140 31.21 -5.25 44.60
N VAL A 141 30.14 -5.49 43.83
CA VAL A 141 29.64 -4.59 42.81
C VAL A 141 28.16 -4.31 42.99
N ASP A 142 27.70 -3.20 42.49
CA ASP A 142 26.26 -2.97 42.35
C ASP A 142 25.67 -4.03 41.41
N LYS A 143 24.46 -4.47 41.70
CA LYS A 143 23.78 -5.47 40.89
C LYS A 143 23.83 -5.10 39.40
N LEU A 144 24.34 -6.00 38.60
CA LEU A 144 24.40 -5.80 37.15
C LEU A 144 23.02 -5.77 36.55
N THR A 145 22.80 -4.80 35.67
CA THR A 145 21.54 -4.61 34.94
C THR A 145 21.82 -4.53 33.43
N ILE A 146 20.79 -4.80 32.60
CA ILE A 146 20.90 -4.74 31.14
C ILE A 146 21.50 -3.41 30.67
N ASP A 147 21.03 -2.30 31.26
CA ASP A 147 21.43 -0.95 30.83
C ASP A 147 22.68 -0.42 31.53
N GLY A 148 23.23 -1.16 32.56
CA GLY A 148 24.27 -0.63 33.42
C GLY A 148 25.51 -1.52 33.61
N TYR A 149 25.51 -2.75 33.14
CA TYR A 149 26.59 -3.71 33.40
C TYR A 149 27.96 -3.22 32.93
N GLU A 150 28.05 -2.65 31.73
CA GLU A 150 29.33 -2.16 31.18
C GLU A 150 29.93 -1.07 32.08
N LYS A 151 29.09 -0.08 32.45
CA LYS A 151 29.53 1.00 33.35
C LYS A 151 29.96 0.48 34.69
N THR A 152 29.20 -0.43 35.30
CA THR A 152 29.49 -1.00 36.60
C THR A 152 30.80 -1.81 36.59
N LEU A 153 30.97 -2.67 35.60
CA LEU A 153 32.18 -3.48 35.45
C LEU A 153 33.40 -2.64 35.09
N THR A 154 33.25 -1.65 34.21
CA THR A 154 34.35 -0.73 33.88
C THR A 154 34.79 0.07 35.11
N ALA A 155 33.84 0.54 35.93
CA ALA A 155 34.13 1.31 37.13
C ALA A 155 34.98 0.50 38.12
N LEU A 156 34.78 -0.84 38.26
CA LEU A 156 35.53 -1.71 39.14
C LEU A 156 37.04 -1.67 38.90
N ILE A 157 37.45 -1.54 37.64
CA ILE A 157 38.87 -1.49 37.26
C ILE A 157 39.39 -0.06 37.03
N SER A 158 38.54 0.90 36.64
CA SER A 158 38.96 2.28 36.37
C SER A 158 38.89 3.17 37.60
N THR A 159 37.74 3.19 38.28
CA THR A 159 37.42 4.10 39.41
C THR A 159 36.75 3.35 40.57
N PRO A 160 37.42 2.31 41.14
CA PRO A 160 36.84 1.56 42.25
C PRO A 160 36.57 2.49 43.44
N ASN A 161 35.45 2.25 44.13
CA ASN A 161 35.14 2.94 45.38
C ASN A 161 36.07 2.46 46.54
N ALA A 162 35.93 3.05 47.73
CA ALA A 162 36.80 2.73 48.88
C ALA A 162 36.71 1.25 49.28
N THR A 163 35.51 0.65 49.29
CA THR A 163 35.30 -0.76 49.61
C THR A 163 35.94 -1.65 48.55
N GLN A 164 35.69 -1.41 47.29
CA GLN A 164 36.28 -2.14 46.16
C GLN A 164 37.80 -2.01 46.13
N THR A 165 38.34 -0.83 46.45
CA THR A 165 39.77 -0.62 46.56
C THR A 165 40.37 -1.50 47.66
N ALA A 166 39.75 -1.58 48.83
CA ALA A 166 40.21 -2.42 49.92
C ALA A 166 40.15 -3.93 49.58
N GLU A 167 39.06 -4.36 48.91
CA GLU A 167 38.89 -5.73 48.40
C GLU A 167 39.97 -6.09 47.38
N LEU A 168 40.19 -5.22 46.38
CA LEU A 168 41.23 -5.42 45.35
C LEU A 168 42.65 -5.53 45.98
N VAL A 169 42.93 -4.63 46.88
CA VAL A 169 44.22 -4.67 47.63
C VAL A 169 44.37 -5.98 48.46
N GLY A 170 43.27 -6.41 49.11
CA GLY A 170 43.25 -7.66 49.87
C GLY A 170 43.50 -8.89 49.00
N ILE A 171 42.85 -8.96 47.84
CA ILE A 171 43.01 -10.05 46.85
C ILE A 171 44.47 -10.09 46.37
N ALA A 172 45.04 -8.97 45.93
CA ALA A 172 46.39 -8.90 45.43
C ALA A 172 47.39 -9.22 46.52
N ASN A 173 47.16 -8.76 47.78
CA ASN A 173 47.96 -9.07 48.90
C ASN A 173 48.02 -10.58 49.17
N THR A 174 46.91 -11.27 49.24
CA THR A 174 46.81 -12.71 49.43
C THR A 174 47.56 -13.47 48.33
N VAL A 175 47.38 -13.12 47.07
CA VAL A 175 48.06 -13.75 45.92
C VAL A 175 49.57 -13.52 46.00
N LEU A 176 50.01 -12.31 46.33
CA LEU A 176 51.42 -12.00 46.45
C LEU A 176 52.06 -12.73 47.63
N GLU A 177 51.41 -12.77 48.79
CA GLU A 177 51.89 -13.49 49.96
C GLU A 177 52.03 -14.99 49.72
N GLN A 178 51.10 -15.61 49.00
CA GLN A 178 51.20 -17.00 48.55
C GLN A 178 52.45 -17.22 47.67
N LYS A 179 52.70 -16.31 46.71
CA LYS A 179 53.89 -16.36 45.86
C LYS A 179 55.19 -16.19 46.69
N LEU A 180 55.16 -15.27 47.66
CA LEU A 180 56.31 -15.07 48.57
C LEU A 180 56.55 -16.30 49.43
N ALA A 181 55.54 -16.92 50.00
CA ALA A 181 55.63 -18.16 50.74
C ALA A 181 56.23 -19.29 49.88
N ALA A 182 55.72 -19.45 48.62
CA ALA A 182 56.28 -20.44 47.69
C ALA A 182 57.76 -20.18 47.32
N ALA A 183 58.17 -18.90 47.31
CA ALA A 183 59.55 -18.50 47.10
C ALA A 183 60.45 -18.65 48.37
N GLY A 184 59.89 -19.12 49.48
CA GLY A 184 60.62 -19.33 50.73
C GLY A 184 60.96 -18.04 51.51
N VAL A 185 60.25 -16.96 51.26
CA VAL A 185 60.41 -15.67 51.96
C VAL A 185 59.80 -15.78 53.35
N PRO A 186 60.53 -15.42 54.43
CA PRO A 186 59.93 -15.37 55.77
C PRO A 186 58.82 -14.35 55.88
N GLN A 187 57.72 -14.71 56.56
CA GLN A 187 56.54 -13.84 56.70
C GLN A 187 56.90 -12.46 57.29
N ALA A 188 57.82 -12.38 58.23
CA ALA A 188 58.30 -11.12 58.84
C ALA A 188 58.89 -10.13 57.79
N GLN A 189 59.29 -10.62 56.63
CA GLN A 189 59.86 -9.81 55.53
C GLN A 189 58.87 -9.44 54.45
N TYR A 190 57.60 -9.91 54.50
CA TYR A 190 56.63 -9.69 53.44
C TYR A 190 56.39 -8.20 53.08
N ASP A 191 56.24 -7.34 54.08
CA ASP A 191 56.04 -5.92 53.86
C ASP A 191 57.24 -5.23 53.27
N ALA A 192 58.43 -5.62 53.70
CA ALA A 192 59.72 -5.17 53.13
C ALA A 192 59.78 -5.55 51.61
N VAL A 193 59.44 -6.81 51.33
CA VAL A 193 59.44 -7.31 49.95
C VAL A 193 58.40 -6.54 49.08
N LYS A 194 57.20 -6.35 49.59
CA LYS A 194 56.17 -5.56 48.92
C LYS A 194 56.62 -4.12 48.61
N TYR A 195 57.34 -3.51 49.59
CA TYR A 195 57.91 -2.18 49.41
C TYR A 195 59.04 -2.17 48.36
N MET A 196 59.93 -3.17 48.40
CA MET A 196 60.98 -3.33 47.39
C MET A 196 60.40 -3.56 45.99
N LEU A 197 59.33 -4.34 45.87
CA LEU A 197 58.58 -4.51 44.60
C LEU A 197 58.02 -3.21 44.15
N TYR A 198 57.38 -2.39 45.02
CA TYR A 198 56.97 -1.06 44.72
C TYR A 198 58.08 -0.20 44.11
N GLN A 199 59.24 -0.19 44.74
CA GLN A 199 60.39 0.59 44.25
C GLN A 199 60.83 0.14 42.85
N ARG A 200 60.83 -1.16 42.57
CA ARG A 200 61.25 -1.68 41.26
C ARG A 200 60.19 -1.50 40.19
N ILE A 201 58.93 -1.75 40.50
CA ILE A 201 57.83 -1.70 39.54
C ILE A 201 57.39 -0.24 39.30
N ALA A 202 56.99 0.49 40.36
CA ALA A 202 56.36 1.81 40.21
C ALA A 202 57.42 2.93 40.05
N VAL A 203 58.58 2.84 40.63
CA VAL A 203 59.63 3.88 40.57
C VAL A 203 60.64 3.58 39.46
N GLN A 204 61.10 2.33 39.32
CA GLN A 204 62.08 1.94 38.31
C GLN A 204 61.46 1.40 37.03
N GLN A 205 60.09 1.34 36.95
CA GLN A 205 59.33 0.91 35.79
C GLN A 205 59.72 -0.53 35.29
N LYS A 206 60.13 -1.42 36.18
CA LYS A 206 60.40 -2.81 35.82
C LYS A 206 59.12 -3.62 35.75
N THR A 207 59.12 -4.69 34.94
CA THR A 207 58.00 -5.65 34.92
C THR A 207 57.95 -6.37 36.30
N GLN A 208 56.75 -6.86 36.66
CA GLN A 208 56.56 -7.58 37.93
C GLN A 208 57.44 -8.81 38.02
N GLU A 209 57.64 -9.53 36.91
CA GLU A 209 58.52 -10.73 36.91
C GLU A 209 59.98 -10.39 37.18
N VAL A 210 60.53 -9.38 36.49
CA VAL A 210 61.93 -8.93 36.71
C VAL A 210 62.13 -8.42 38.15
N ALA A 211 61.17 -7.60 38.63
CA ALA A 211 61.21 -7.06 39.98
C ALA A 211 61.17 -8.17 41.01
N MET A 212 60.38 -9.21 40.87
CA MET A 212 60.28 -10.35 41.76
C MET A 212 61.59 -11.16 41.79
N GLN A 213 62.16 -11.44 40.60
CA GLN A 213 63.44 -12.14 40.50
C GLN A 213 64.58 -11.40 41.23
N GLU A 214 64.70 -10.08 40.99
CA GLU A 214 65.68 -9.25 41.62
C GLU A 214 65.51 -9.22 43.14
N VAL A 215 64.28 -9.10 43.66
CA VAL A 215 64.01 -9.08 45.09
C VAL A 215 64.32 -10.44 45.72
N VAL A 216 63.94 -11.55 45.06
CA VAL A 216 64.32 -12.91 45.58
C VAL A 216 65.82 -13.14 45.60
N VAL A 217 66.56 -12.68 44.59
CA VAL A 217 68.00 -12.74 44.55
C VAL A 217 68.63 -11.93 45.72
N LEU A 218 68.09 -10.70 45.90
CA LEU A 218 68.54 -9.83 47.02
C LEU A 218 68.29 -10.46 48.38
N LEU A 219 67.16 -11.07 48.60
CA LEU A 219 66.84 -11.77 49.84
C LEU A 219 67.76 -12.96 50.08
N LYS A 220 68.11 -13.74 49.06
CA LYS A 220 69.10 -14.84 49.18
C LYS A 220 70.48 -14.30 49.53
N GLN A 221 70.91 -13.18 48.94
CA GLN A 221 72.18 -12.53 49.26
C GLN A 221 72.22 -12.01 50.72
N ALA A 222 71.06 -11.37 51.14
CA ALA A 222 70.96 -10.93 52.54
C ALA A 222 71.01 -12.11 53.54
N SER A 223 70.33 -13.23 53.23
CA SER A 223 70.41 -14.46 54.07
C SER A 223 71.79 -15.09 54.09
N ALA A 224 72.56 -14.92 53.03
CA ALA A 224 73.97 -15.36 52.97
C ALA A 224 74.96 -14.39 53.66
N GLY A 225 74.43 -13.33 54.29
CA GLY A 225 75.21 -12.37 55.02
C GLY A 225 75.89 -11.27 54.22
N THR A 226 75.43 -11.00 52.96
CA THR A 226 75.96 -9.93 52.13
C THR A 226 75.56 -8.56 52.73
N PRO A 227 76.53 -7.72 53.18
CA PRO A 227 76.20 -6.51 53.93
C PRO A 227 75.34 -5.52 53.24
N ALA A 228 75.58 -5.29 51.92
CA ALA A 228 74.74 -4.35 51.08
C ALA A 228 73.33 -4.86 50.97
N ALA A 229 73.10 -6.16 50.75
CA ALA A 229 71.75 -6.75 50.65
C ALA A 229 71.04 -6.71 52.03
N MET A 230 71.72 -6.95 53.12
CA MET A 230 71.15 -6.80 54.46
C MET A 230 70.75 -5.37 54.79
N GLN A 231 71.56 -4.41 54.38
CA GLN A 231 71.23 -2.97 54.51
C GLN A 231 69.97 -2.56 53.67
N GLU A 232 69.86 -3.02 52.42
CA GLU A 232 68.73 -2.73 51.57
C GLU A 232 67.46 -3.35 52.15
N VAL A 233 67.48 -4.61 52.57
CA VAL A 233 66.32 -5.26 53.20
C VAL A 233 65.91 -4.54 54.49
N GLY A 234 66.89 -4.18 55.34
CA GLY A 234 66.67 -3.44 56.59
C GLY A 234 66.00 -2.06 56.31
N ALA A 235 66.53 -1.33 55.34
CA ALA A 235 65.99 -0.06 54.97
C ALA A 235 64.55 -0.22 54.43
N ALA A 236 64.30 -1.27 53.63
CA ALA A 236 62.94 -1.57 53.13
C ALA A 236 61.97 -1.95 54.26
N MET A 237 62.40 -2.67 55.27
CA MET A 237 61.58 -2.97 56.46
C MET A 237 61.19 -1.69 57.21
N GLN A 238 62.12 -0.79 57.43
CA GLN A 238 61.83 0.50 58.08
C GLN A 238 60.87 1.35 57.23
N ALA A 239 61.14 1.46 55.94
CA ALA A 239 60.30 2.23 55.04
C ALA A 239 58.88 1.67 54.92
N ALA A 240 58.71 0.35 54.82
CA ALA A 240 57.40 -0.32 54.75
C ALA A 240 56.52 -0.08 55.98
N ALA A 241 57.16 0.06 57.18
CA ALA A 241 56.46 0.34 58.42
C ALA A 241 55.84 1.76 58.51
N THR A 242 56.31 2.71 57.69
CA THR A 242 55.77 4.10 57.65
C THR A 242 54.41 4.17 57.00
N GLU A 243 53.63 5.20 57.33
CA GLU A 243 52.35 5.45 56.66
C GLU A 243 52.51 5.66 55.14
N ASN A 244 53.57 6.31 54.70
CA ASN A 244 53.88 6.47 53.28
C ASN A 244 54.26 5.15 52.63
N GLY A 245 54.99 4.28 53.34
CA GLY A 245 55.30 2.93 52.86
C GLY A 245 54.07 2.05 52.71
N LYS A 246 53.17 2.07 53.68
CA LYS A 246 51.87 1.38 53.59
C LYS A 246 51.05 1.86 52.44
N LYS A 247 50.98 3.18 52.22
CA LYS A 247 50.28 3.77 51.05
C LYS A 247 50.92 3.33 49.73
N ALA A 248 52.22 3.29 49.65
CA ALA A 248 52.97 2.85 48.49
C ALA A 248 52.70 1.37 48.16
N ILE A 249 52.74 0.51 49.19
CA ILE A 249 52.38 -0.91 49.08
C ILE A 249 50.96 -1.10 48.62
N ASN A 250 50.00 -0.39 49.24
CA ASN A 250 48.62 -0.48 48.84
C ASN A 250 48.40 0.00 47.38
N GLY A 251 49.08 1.06 46.95
CA GLY A 251 49.06 1.54 45.56
C GLY A 251 49.63 0.49 44.59
N LEU A 252 50.71 -0.19 44.93
CA LEU A 252 51.27 -1.30 44.15
C LEU A 252 50.25 -2.46 44.03
N LEU A 253 49.72 -2.90 45.19
CA LEU A 253 48.76 -4.01 45.24
C LEU A 253 47.51 -3.71 44.44
N LEU A 254 46.99 -2.47 44.52
CA LEU A 254 45.82 -2.02 43.68
C LEU A 254 46.17 -2.07 42.19
N ALA A 255 47.36 -1.62 41.79
CA ALA A 255 47.80 -1.66 40.40
C ALA A 255 47.88 -3.11 39.89
N MET A 256 48.52 -4.00 40.71
CA MET A 256 48.60 -5.43 40.38
C MET A 256 47.24 -6.11 40.29
N ALA A 257 46.29 -5.79 41.20
CA ALA A 257 44.92 -6.29 41.14
C ALA A 257 44.20 -5.87 39.87
N LYS A 258 44.29 -4.58 39.54
CA LYS A 258 43.68 -4.03 38.31
C LYS A 258 44.26 -4.69 37.07
N GLU A 259 45.58 -4.83 36.99
CA GLU A 259 46.24 -5.47 35.84
C GLU A 259 45.78 -6.92 35.66
N THR A 260 45.66 -7.66 36.77
CA THR A 260 45.23 -9.08 36.75
C THR A 260 43.76 -9.25 36.40
N LEU A 261 42.88 -8.34 36.88
CA LEU A 261 41.44 -8.45 36.68
C LEU A 261 40.94 -7.80 35.40
N ALA A 262 41.66 -6.82 34.86
CA ALA A 262 41.21 -6.08 33.66
C ALA A 262 40.90 -6.97 32.44
N PRO A 263 41.71 -7.99 32.10
CA PRO A 263 41.37 -8.90 31.01
C PRO A 263 40.06 -9.65 31.29
N THR A 264 39.89 -10.23 32.48
CA THR A 264 38.67 -10.99 32.85
C THR A 264 37.44 -10.12 32.82
N ILE A 265 37.51 -8.87 33.30
CA ILE A 265 36.41 -7.94 33.27
C ILE A 265 36.07 -7.53 31.81
N LYS A 266 37.09 -7.28 30.99
CA LYS A 266 36.90 -6.98 29.56
C LYS A 266 36.24 -8.14 28.81
N ASP A 267 36.68 -9.38 29.08
CA ASP A 267 36.10 -10.57 28.46
C ASP A 267 34.66 -10.77 28.91
N ALA A 268 34.36 -10.50 30.18
CA ALA A 268 32.98 -10.53 30.69
C ALA A 268 32.10 -9.46 30.02
N ILE A 269 32.60 -8.23 29.88
CA ILE A 269 31.90 -7.15 29.17
C ILE A 269 31.64 -7.57 27.71
N ALA A 270 32.68 -8.05 27.00
CA ALA A 270 32.54 -8.47 25.60
C ALA A 270 31.49 -9.58 25.43
N SER A 271 31.45 -10.56 26.31
CA SER A 271 30.47 -11.64 26.29
C SER A 271 29.04 -11.13 26.54
N LEU A 272 28.88 -10.17 27.45
CA LEU A 272 27.59 -9.53 27.72
C LEU A 272 27.16 -8.62 26.57
N ASP A 273 28.10 -7.93 25.92
CA ASP A 273 27.84 -7.08 24.74
C ASP A 273 27.35 -7.91 23.54
N GLU A 274 27.93 -9.10 23.32
CA GLU A 274 27.46 -10.01 22.28
C GLU A 274 25.97 -10.39 22.51
N TYR A 275 25.62 -10.71 23.76
CA TYR A 275 24.26 -11.03 24.09
C TYR A 275 23.34 -9.79 24.05
N ASN A 276 23.82 -8.64 24.46
CA ASN A 276 23.08 -7.37 24.36
C ASN A 276 22.75 -7.01 22.88
N THR A 277 23.73 -7.26 22.01
CA THR A 277 23.53 -7.09 20.57
C THR A 277 22.42 -8.00 20.05
N PHE A 278 22.42 -9.27 20.46
CA PHE A 278 21.32 -10.20 20.14
C PHE A 278 19.98 -9.72 20.72
N TYR A 279 19.95 -9.33 22.01
CA TYR A 279 18.73 -8.89 22.69
C TYR A 279 18.10 -7.66 22.06
N THR A 280 18.91 -6.65 21.77
CA THR A 280 18.45 -5.42 21.10
C THR A 280 18.02 -5.65 19.65
N GLY A 281 18.77 -6.51 18.94
CA GLY A 281 18.41 -6.93 17.58
C GLY A 281 17.09 -7.68 17.54
N LEU A 282 16.84 -8.55 18.53
CA LEU A 282 15.56 -9.27 18.66
C LEU A 282 14.41 -8.30 18.95
N ALA A 283 14.61 -7.31 19.81
CA ALA A 283 13.60 -6.28 20.09
C ALA A 283 13.25 -5.48 18.82
N ALA A 284 14.26 -5.10 18.03
CA ALA A 284 14.08 -4.43 16.75
C ALA A 284 13.32 -5.30 15.73
N TYR A 285 13.69 -6.59 15.64
CA TYR A 285 13.00 -7.54 14.78
C TYR A 285 11.53 -7.68 15.14
N THR A 286 11.20 -7.84 16.42
CA THR A 286 9.83 -7.99 16.90
C THR A 286 9.00 -6.72 16.72
N ALA A 287 9.62 -5.55 16.83
CA ALA A 287 8.99 -4.26 16.49
C ALA A 287 8.67 -4.18 14.99
N GLY A 288 9.60 -4.58 14.13
CA GLY A 288 9.37 -4.64 12.68
C GLY A 288 8.24 -5.60 12.29
N VAL A 289 8.10 -6.73 12.98
CA VAL A 289 6.95 -7.65 12.78
C VAL A 289 5.63 -6.98 13.17
N ALA A 290 5.60 -6.19 14.25
CA ALA A 290 4.41 -5.43 14.65
C ALA A 290 4.03 -4.37 13.60
N GLU A 291 4.99 -3.62 13.08
CA GLU A 291 4.77 -2.66 11.99
C GLU A 291 4.26 -3.34 10.70
N ALA A 292 4.83 -4.52 10.37
CA ALA A 292 4.35 -5.31 9.24
C ALA A 292 2.89 -5.76 9.40
N LYS A 293 2.48 -6.14 10.63
CA LYS A 293 1.08 -6.47 10.96
C LYS A 293 0.17 -5.26 10.78
N ASP A 294 0.58 -4.08 11.23
CA ASP A 294 -0.20 -2.85 11.07
C ASP A 294 -0.34 -2.48 9.58
N GLY A 295 0.73 -2.61 8.80
CA GLY A 295 0.71 -2.47 7.35
C GLY A 295 -0.23 -3.47 6.67
N ALA A 296 -0.21 -4.73 7.09
CA ALA A 296 -1.11 -5.76 6.58
C ALA A 296 -2.59 -5.49 6.95
N THR A 297 -2.85 -4.89 8.11
CA THR A 297 -4.19 -4.46 8.53
C THR A 297 -4.73 -3.35 7.62
N ALA A 298 -3.90 -2.34 7.33
CA ALA A 298 -4.25 -1.28 6.40
C ALA A 298 -4.48 -1.84 4.97
N LEU A 299 -3.61 -2.74 4.51
CA LEU A 299 -3.75 -3.42 3.23
C LEU A 299 -5.06 -4.22 3.16
N LYS A 300 -5.41 -4.97 4.21
CA LYS A 300 -6.68 -5.72 4.29
C LYS A 300 -7.89 -4.80 4.18
N SER A 301 -7.86 -3.64 4.84
CA SER A 301 -8.92 -2.64 4.71
C SER A 301 -9.02 -2.11 3.28
N GLY A 302 -7.89 -1.79 2.65
CA GLY A 302 -7.84 -1.31 1.26
C GLY A 302 -8.33 -2.35 0.25
N THR A 303 -7.94 -3.61 0.41
CA THR A 303 -8.40 -4.70 -0.48
C THR A 303 -9.88 -4.99 -0.31
N ALA A 304 -10.43 -4.89 0.90
CA ALA A 304 -11.87 -5.03 1.13
C ALA A 304 -12.67 -3.91 0.44
N GLN A 305 -12.20 -2.65 0.49
CA GLN A 305 -12.80 -1.54 -0.24
C GLN A 305 -12.72 -1.73 -1.75
N LEU A 306 -11.58 -2.20 -2.25
CA LEU A 306 -11.39 -2.50 -3.67
C LEU A 306 -12.34 -3.60 -4.14
N ALA A 307 -12.49 -4.67 -3.36
CA ALA A 307 -13.43 -5.75 -3.65
C ALA A 307 -14.89 -5.26 -3.65
N ALA A 308 -15.27 -4.38 -2.71
CA ALA A 308 -16.59 -3.76 -2.69
C ALA A 308 -16.82 -2.88 -3.94
N GLY A 309 -15.82 -2.08 -4.34
CA GLY A 309 -15.87 -1.28 -5.56
C GLY A 309 -15.98 -2.13 -6.83
N ALA A 310 -15.23 -3.23 -6.91
CA ALA A 310 -15.32 -4.17 -8.03
C ALA A 310 -16.68 -4.86 -8.13
N ASN A 311 -17.30 -5.21 -6.99
CA ASN A 311 -18.67 -5.72 -6.95
C ASN A 311 -19.67 -4.69 -7.48
N THR A 312 -19.59 -3.44 -7.01
CA THR A 312 -20.46 -2.35 -7.48
C THR A 312 -20.32 -2.11 -8.98
N LEU A 313 -19.08 -2.12 -9.49
CA LEU A 313 -18.82 -2.01 -10.93
C LEU A 313 -19.46 -3.18 -11.70
N TYR A 314 -19.24 -4.40 -11.23
CA TYR A 314 -19.80 -5.59 -11.86
C TYR A 314 -21.35 -5.53 -11.93
N ASP A 315 -22.00 -5.17 -10.83
CA ASP A 315 -23.45 -5.03 -10.75
C ASP A 315 -23.96 -3.93 -11.69
N GLY A 316 -23.28 -2.79 -11.78
CA GLY A 316 -23.60 -1.71 -12.71
C GLY A 316 -23.47 -2.14 -14.18
N VAL A 317 -22.41 -2.90 -14.50
CA VAL A 317 -22.22 -3.45 -15.86
C VAL A 317 -23.28 -4.50 -16.19
N LEU A 318 -23.71 -5.32 -15.23
CA LEU A 318 -24.82 -6.26 -15.43
C LEU A 318 -26.13 -5.53 -15.71
N GLN A 319 -26.42 -4.43 -15.03
CA GLN A 319 -27.60 -3.60 -15.33
C GLN A 319 -27.53 -3.04 -16.76
N LEU A 320 -26.36 -2.55 -17.17
CA LEU A 320 -26.14 -2.07 -18.54
C LEU A 320 -26.34 -3.19 -19.56
N LYS A 321 -25.77 -4.38 -19.31
CA LYS A 321 -25.95 -5.58 -20.15
C LYS A 321 -27.41 -5.96 -20.30
N ASN A 322 -28.17 -5.93 -19.21
CA ASN A 322 -29.60 -6.28 -19.23
C ASN A 322 -30.46 -5.23 -19.92
N GLY A 323 -30.06 -3.96 -19.92
CA GLY A 323 -30.77 -2.87 -20.61
C GLY A 323 -30.41 -2.74 -22.08
N ALA A 324 -29.25 -3.16 -22.53
CA ALA A 324 -28.78 -2.98 -23.89
C ALA A 324 -29.68 -3.67 -24.98
N PRO A 325 -30.23 -4.87 -24.77
CA PRO A 325 -31.13 -5.49 -25.72
C PRO A 325 -32.37 -4.62 -26.06
N ALA A 326 -32.90 -3.94 -25.07
CA ALA A 326 -34.06 -3.06 -25.30
C ALA A 326 -33.76 -1.90 -26.30
N LEU A 327 -32.50 -1.42 -26.30
CA LEU A 327 -32.07 -0.43 -27.31
C LEU A 327 -32.03 -1.06 -28.70
N VAL A 328 -31.49 -2.26 -28.85
CA VAL A 328 -31.44 -2.99 -30.14
C VAL A 328 -32.84 -3.24 -30.66
N ASP A 329 -33.74 -3.72 -29.82
CA ASP A 329 -35.14 -3.97 -30.15
C ASP A 329 -35.86 -2.69 -30.59
N GLY A 330 -35.62 -1.58 -29.86
CA GLY A 330 -36.20 -0.27 -30.22
C GLY A 330 -35.69 0.23 -31.56
N VAL A 331 -34.40 0.12 -31.84
CA VAL A 331 -33.81 0.51 -33.15
C VAL A 331 -34.34 -0.39 -34.28
N SER A 332 -34.46 -1.70 -34.01
CA SER A 332 -35.03 -2.65 -34.99
C SER A 332 -36.49 -2.30 -35.33
N ALA A 333 -37.32 -2.05 -34.33
CA ALA A 333 -38.69 -1.65 -34.53
C ALA A 333 -38.80 -0.33 -35.32
N LEU A 334 -37.92 0.63 -35.05
CA LEU A 334 -37.88 1.89 -35.79
C LEU A 334 -37.46 1.71 -37.27
N LYS A 335 -36.48 0.81 -37.52
CA LYS A 335 -36.06 0.43 -38.87
C LYS A 335 -37.22 -0.22 -39.65
N ASP A 336 -37.95 -1.15 -39.02
CA ASP A 336 -39.07 -1.85 -39.64
C ASP A 336 -40.23 -0.87 -39.93
N GLY A 337 -40.48 0.08 -39.02
CA GLY A 337 -41.42 1.19 -39.24
C GLY A 337 -40.99 2.08 -40.42
N SER A 338 -39.68 2.37 -40.53
CA SER A 338 -39.13 3.14 -41.66
C SER A 338 -39.25 2.40 -43.00
N ALA A 339 -39.07 1.07 -43.01
CA ALA A 339 -39.30 0.25 -44.19
C ALA A 339 -40.77 0.32 -44.61
N THR A 340 -41.70 0.17 -43.67
CA THR A 340 -43.14 0.27 -43.90
C THR A 340 -43.53 1.65 -44.47
N LEU A 341 -42.92 2.72 -43.93
CA LEU A 341 -43.12 4.08 -44.44
C LEU A 341 -42.60 4.20 -45.88
N SER A 342 -41.42 3.68 -46.18
CA SER A 342 -40.81 3.71 -47.51
C SER A 342 -41.72 2.99 -48.56
N ASP A 343 -42.21 1.81 -48.20
CA ASP A 343 -43.13 1.04 -49.05
C ASP A 343 -44.47 1.77 -49.26
N GLY A 344 -45.01 2.37 -48.20
CA GLY A 344 -46.21 3.19 -48.29
C GLY A 344 -46.04 4.38 -49.21
N LEU A 345 -44.92 5.09 -49.12
CA LEU A 345 -44.57 6.21 -49.99
C LEU A 345 -44.37 5.78 -51.44
N ALA A 346 -43.70 4.65 -51.68
CA ALA A 346 -43.50 4.11 -53.02
C ALA A 346 -44.84 3.75 -53.66
N ARG A 347 -45.75 3.12 -52.90
CA ARG A 347 -47.13 2.81 -53.38
C ARG A 347 -47.92 4.09 -53.65
N PHE A 348 -47.88 5.05 -52.72
CA PHE A 348 -48.58 6.33 -52.92
C PHE A 348 -48.06 7.07 -54.16
N ASN A 349 -46.73 7.09 -54.35
CA ASN A 349 -46.13 7.66 -55.55
C ASN A 349 -46.64 6.97 -56.81
N LYS A 350 -46.59 5.64 -56.87
CA LYS A 350 -46.95 4.85 -58.04
C LYS A 350 -48.46 4.89 -58.33
N GLU A 351 -49.28 4.73 -57.30
CA GLU A 351 -50.76 4.60 -57.48
C GLU A 351 -51.50 5.92 -57.40
N GLY A 352 -50.91 6.91 -56.74
CA GLY A 352 -51.50 8.27 -56.62
C GLY A 352 -50.87 9.28 -57.59
N VAL A 353 -49.60 9.64 -57.27
CA VAL A 353 -48.95 10.78 -57.93
C VAL A 353 -48.64 10.53 -59.40
N GLN A 354 -48.08 9.33 -59.72
CA GLN A 354 -47.78 8.99 -61.11
C GLN A 354 -49.05 8.88 -61.94
N LYS A 355 -50.16 8.23 -61.46
CA LYS A 355 -51.42 8.16 -62.17
C LYS A 355 -52.03 9.53 -62.35
N LEU A 356 -51.91 10.43 -61.35
CA LEU A 356 -52.36 11.81 -61.49
C LEU A 356 -51.56 12.57 -62.57
N SER A 357 -50.22 12.36 -62.53
CA SER A 357 -49.35 12.96 -63.56
C SER A 357 -49.68 12.47 -64.96
N ASP A 358 -49.89 11.15 -65.11
CA ASP A 358 -50.32 10.57 -66.41
C ASP A 358 -51.67 11.11 -66.88
N ALA A 359 -52.64 11.27 -65.97
CA ALA A 359 -53.95 11.84 -66.28
C ALA A 359 -53.85 13.32 -66.65
N VAL A 360 -52.97 14.11 -66.01
CA VAL A 360 -52.68 15.50 -66.34
C VAL A 360 -52.08 15.65 -67.71
N ASN A 361 -51.15 14.80 -68.03
CA ASN A 361 -50.47 14.87 -69.33
C ASN A 361 -51.29 14.29 -70.47
N GLY A 362 -52.31 13.46 -70.18
CA GLY A 362 -53.18 12.83 -71.17
C GLY A 362 -54.53 13.53 -71.39
N ASP A 363 -55.13 14.09 -70.36
CA ASP A 363 -56.48 14.72 -70.50
C ASP A 363 -56.66 15.85 -69.46
N LEU A 364 -56.51 17.08 -69.89
CA LEU A 364 -56.61 18.32 -69.11
C LEU A 364 -57.97 18.62 -68.45
N ALA A 365 -59.05 18.18 -69.02
CA ALA A 365 -60.42 18.52 -68.57
C ALA A 365 -60.86 17.67 -67.35
N GLY A 366 -60.50 16.39 -67.36
CA GLY A 366 -60.73 15.49 -66.22
C GLY A 366 -59.79 15.71 -65.04
N LEU A 367 -58.70 16.31 -65.32
CA LEU A 367 -57.58 16.43 -64.42
C LEU A 367 -57.82 17.40 -63.27
N TYR A 368 -58.33 18.58 -63.51
CA TYR A 368 -58.63 19.57 -62.47
C TYR A 368 -59.55 19.00 -61.39
N THR A 369 -60.58 18.26 -61.83
CA THR A 369 -61.50 17.62 -60.87
C THR A 369 -60.79 16.56 -60.01
N ARG A 370 -59.88 15.73 -60.62
CA ARG A 370 -59.13 14.70 -59.90
C ARG A 370 -58.12 15.30 -58.97
N LEU A 371 -57.37 16.34 -59.38
CA LEU A 371 -56.43 17.03 -58.55
C LEU A 371 -57.11 17.72 -57.36
N LYS A 372 -58.17 18.46 -57.63
CA LYS A 372 -58.92 19.12 -56.57
C LYS A 372 -59.48 18.13 -55.57
N ALA A 373 -60.03 17.01 -56.03
CA ALA A 373 -60.51 15.96 -55.14
C ALA A 373 -59.40 15.38 -54.28
N THR A 374 -58.19 15.12 -54.84
CA THR A 374 -57.05 14.56 -54.11
C THR A 374 -56.53 15.55 -53.05
N VAL A 375 -56.41 16.83 -53.41
CA VAL A 375 -56.00 17.90 -52.49
C VAL A 375 -57.02 18.12 -51.38
N ASP A 376 -58.31 18.13 -51.74
CA ASP A 376 -59.40 18.28 -50.78
C ASP A 376 -59.48 17.12 -49.83
N VAL A 377 -59.24 15.87 -50.27
CA VAL A 377 -59.14 14.70 -49.43
C VAL A 377 -57.94 14.85 -48.51
N SER A 378 -56.77 15.30 -49.04
CA SER A 378 -55.54 15.53 -48.22
C SER A 378 -55.74 16.63 -47.16
N LYS A 379 -56.45 17.72 -47.51
CA LYS A 379 -56.80 18.81 -46.56
C LYS A 379 -57.77 18.36 -45.47
N HIS A 380 -58.65 17.43 -45.78
CA HIS A 380 -59.66 16.90 -44.86
C HIS A 380 -59.08 15.71 -44.00
N TYR A 381 -57.91 15.14 -44.41
CA TYR A 381 -57.29 14.07 -43.65
C TYR A 381 -56.58 14.63 -42.39
N LYS A 382 -57.36 14.68 -41.32
CA LYS A 382 -56.94 15.36 -40.08
C LYS A 382 -56.15 14.50 -39.13
N SER A 383 -56.16 13.17 -39.21
CA SER A 383 -55.33 12.31 -38.34
C SER A 383 -55.26 10.84 -38.77
N PHE A 384 -54.13 10.19 -38.55
CA PHE A 384 -53.98 8.74 -38.68
C PHE A 384 -54.63 7.95 -37.54
N SER A 385 -55.07 8.60 -36.48
CA SER A 385 -55.57 7.96 -35.25
C SER A 385 -57.01 8.35 -34.88
N GLY A 386 -57.80 8.94 -35.84
CA GLY A 386 -59.16 9.32 -35.56
C GLY A 386 -59.32 10.45 -34.54
N ILE A 387 -59.47 11.69 -34.99
CA ILE A 387 -60.07 12.75 -34.17
C ILE A 387 -61.55 12.70 -34.32
N THR A 388 -62.33 12.94 -33.29
CA THR A 388 -63.77 13.04 -33.34
C THR A 388 -64.16 14.30 -34.10
N ASP A 389 -65.34 14.28 -34.80
CA ASP A 389 -65.87 15.37 -35.66
C ASP A 389 -66.04 16.72 -34.95
N GLN A 390 -65.78 16.79 -33.63
CA GLN A 390 -65.91 18.01 -32.82
C GLN A 390 -64.57 18.72 -32.55
N MET A 391 -63.41 18.19 -33.03
CA MET A 391 -62.11 18.80 -32.85
C MET A 391 -61.59 19.44 -34.14
N ASP A 392 -61.39 20.76 -34.09
CA ASP A 392 -60.75 21.50 -35.17
C ASP A 392 -59.23 21.59 -34.85
N GLY A 393 -58.41 20.93 -35.69
CA GLY A 393 -56.97 20.95 -35.51
C GLY A 393 -56.22 20.09 -36.53
N GLN A 394 -54.90 20.34 -36.62
CA GLN A 394 -54.00 19.51 -37.41
C GLN A 394 -53.26 18.55 -36.44
N VAL A 395 -53.26 17.25 -36.74
CA VAL A 395 -52.51 16.28 -35.99
C VAL A 395 -51.14 16.08 -36.65
N LYS A 396 -50.12 16.51 -35.97
CA LYS A 396 -48.72 16.20 -36.30
C LYS A 396 -48.32 14.98 -35.49
N PHE A 397 -47.91 13.90 -36.14
CA PHE A 397 -47.30 12.78 -35.44
C PHE A 397 -45.88 13.13 -35.05
N ILE A 398 -45.69 13.28 -33.76
CA ILE A 398 -44.38 13.43 -33.17
C ILE A 398 -44.06 12.08 -32.55
N TYR A 399 -43.22 11.32 -33.20
CA TYR A 399 -42.61 10.14 -32.56
C TYR A 399 -41.62 10.60 -31.53
N ARG A 400 -41.97 10.40 -30.28
CA ARG A 400 -41.11 10.69 -29.14
C ARG A 400 -40.65 9.36 -28.59
N THR A 401 -39.35 9.07 -28.70
CA THR A 401 -38.78 7.97 -27.94
C THR A 401 -38.86 8.31 -26.46
N ALA A 402 -39.13 7.32 -25.61
CA ALA A 402 -39.06 7.52 -24.15
C ALA A 402 -37.67 7.99 -23.74
N ASP A 403 -37.63 8.90 -22.79
CA ASP A 403 -36.36 9.35 -22.18
C ASP A 403 -35.70 8.15 -21.52
N ILE A 404 -34.43 7.90 -21.84
CA ILE A 404 -33.59 6.93 -21.10
C ILE A 404 -32.85 7.71 -20.03
N SER A 405 -33.33 7.61 -18.80
CA SER A 405 -32.60 8.10 -17.63
C SER A 405 -32.10 6.91 -16.82
N VAL A 406 -30.82 6.84 -16.67
CA VAL A 406 -30.20 5.91 -15.71
C VAL A 406 -29.94 6.71 -14.43
N LYS A 407 -30.69 6.40 -13.37
CA LYS A 407 -30.43 6.92 -12.01
C LYS A 407 -29.24 6.22 -11.39
#